data_07f541f0a9f03ff61ff6a7826cc55b07
#
_entry.id   07f541f0a9f03ff61ff6a7826cc55b07
#
_cell.length_a   1.000
_cell.length_b   1.000
_cell.length_c   1.000
_cell.angle_alpha   90.00
_cell.angle_beta   90.00
_cell.angle_gamma   90.00
#
_symmetry.space_group_name_H-M   'P 1'
#
loop_
_entity.id
_entity.type
_entity.pdbx_description
1 polymer ?
#
loop_
_entity_poly.entity_id
_entity_poly.type
_entity_poly.pdbx_seq_one_letter_code
_entity_poly.pdbx_strand_id
1 'polypeptide(L)'
;TEFNGQPIQPMEGRSLKPLLVSPSPDPSVSPPLRPLYWEHEGNRAIRSGQWKLVSKHPGGWELYDIEADRTEQHDLSTQHPDRVKKMAAQWEAWAKRAGVEPWPVNAGAAGKAGKKAGKKKGG
;
A
#
# COMPACT_ATOMS: atom_id res chain seq x y z
N THR A 1 -12.81 18.37 -0.20
CA THR A 1 -13.52 17.72 -1.31
C THR A 1 -14.74 17.02 -0.72
N GLU A 2 -15.91 17.28 -1.29
CA GLU A 2 -17.20 16.76 -0.83
C GLU A 2 -17.95 16.13 -1.99
N PHE A 3 -18.76 15.11 -1.71
CA PHE A 3 -19.70 14.54 -2.64
C PHE A 3 -21.05 14.39 -1.92
N ASN A 4 -22.11 14.99 -2.49
CA ASN A 4 -23.45 15.04 -1.87
C ASN A 4 -23.46 15.57 -0.42
N GLY A 5 -22.64 16.60 -0.12
CA GLY A 5 -22.52 17.17 1.22
C GLY A 5 -21.76 16.30 2.25
N GLN A 6 -21.17 15.20 1.79
CA GLN A 6 -20.34 14.35 2.65
C GLN A 6 -18.85 14.54 2.33
N PRO A 7 -17.99 14.67 3.35
CA PRO A 7 -16.56 14.74 3.13
C PRO A 7 -16.06 13.42 2.55
N ILE A 8 -15.31 13.50 1.45
CA ILE A 8 -14.65 12.33 0.85
C ILE A 8 -13.13 12.42 1.03
N GLN A 9 -12.48 11.28 1.10
CA GLN A 9 -11.02 11.25 1.14
C GLN A 9 -10.44 11.88 -0.13
N PRO A 10 -9.43 12.76 -0.01
CA PRO A 10 -8.78 13.34 -1.16
C PRO A 10 -8.05 12.24 -1.96
N MET A 11 -8.09 12.35 -3.27
CA MET A 11 -7.32 11.47 -4.14
C MET A 11 -5.81 11.61 -3.87
N GLU A 12 -5.12 10.51 -3.68
CA GLU A 12 -3.66 10.50 -3.50
C GLU A 12 -2.89 10.64 -4.83
N GLY A 13 -3.57 10.50 -5.95
CA GLY A 13 -2.99 10.65 -7.28
C GLY A 13 -2.52 12.08 -7.55
N ARG A 14 -1.42 12.23 -8.32
CA ARG A 14 -1.03 13.51 -8.91
C ARG A 14 -1.49 13.59 -10.35
N SER A 15 -1.90 14.78 -10.77
CA SER A 15 -2.21 15.04 -12.17
C SER A 15 -0.95 14.84 -13.03
N LEU A 16 -1.07 14.07 -14.10
CA LEU A 16 -0.03 13.92 -15.12
C LEU A 16 -0.06 15.06 -16.15
N LYS A 17 -1.03 15.98 -16.05
CA LYS A 17 -1.18 17.09 -16.99
C LYS A 17 0.11 17.88 -17.22
N PRO A 18 0.92 18.24 -16.18
CA PRO A 18 2.18 18.94 -16.41
C PRO A 18 3.16 18.18 -17.31
N LEU A 19 3.17 16.83 -17.23
CA LEU A 19 4.02 15.98 -18.06
C LEU A 19 3.51 15.88 -19.51
N LEU A 20 2.20 15.99 -19.70
CA LEU A 20 1.56 15.87 -21.02
C LEU A 20 1.58 17.17 -21.82
N VAL A 21 1.62 18.32 -21.14
CA VAL A 21 1.60 19.65 -21.81
C VAL A 21 2.98 20.29 -21.93
N SER A 22 3.99 19.71 -21.32
CA SER A 22 5.38 20.22 -21.46
C SER A 22 5.98 19.74 -22.77
N PRO A 23 6.39 20.65 -23.66
CA PRO A 23 6.93 20.28 -24.98
C PRO A 23 8.32 19.65 -24.91
N SER A 24 8.97 19.66 -23.76
CA SER A 24 10.24 18.97 -23.52
C SER A 24 10.25 18.45 -22.08
N PRO A 25 10.44 17.15 -21.86
CA PRO A 25 10.67 16.64 -20.54
C PRO A 25 12.07 17.08 -20.09
N ASP A 26 12.16 18.20 -19.41
CA ASP A 26 13.38 18.57 -18.68
C ASP A 26 13.56 17.53 -17.56
N PRO A 27 14.62 16.72 -17.58
CA PRO A 27 14.86 15.72 -16.53
C PRO A 27 14.98 16.32 -15.13
N SER A 28 15.33 17.63 -15.04
CA SER A 28 15.40 18.36 -13.79
C SER A 28 14.02 18.74 -13.22
N VAL A 29 12.97 18.72 -14.04
CA VAL A 29 11.59 19.02 -13.67
C VAL A 29 10.79 17.76 -13.36
N SER A 30 11.40 16.60 -13.37
CA SER A 30 10.75 15.37 -12.92
C SER A 30 10.28 15.57 -11.48
N PRO A 31 8.97 15.47 -11.20
CA PRO A 31 8.51 15.59 -9.83
C PRO A 31 9.21 14.52 -8.99
N PRO A 32 9.65 14.85 -7.75
CA PRO A 32 10.33 13.89 -6.91
C PRO A 32 9.50 12.61 -6.85
N LEU A 33 10.14 11.48 -7.17
CA LEU A 33 9.51 10.17 -7.12
C LEU A 33 8.96 9.96 -5.71
N ARG A 34 7.65 10.01 -5.58
CA ARG A 34 7.01 9.73 -4.31
C ARG A 34 6.98 8.23 -4.07
N PRO A 35 7.00 7.80 -2.82
CA PRO A 35 6.81 6.39 -2.51
C PRO A 35 5.47 5.86 -3.04
N LEU A 36 5.49 4.65 -3.57
CA LEU A 36 4.31 3.88 -3.96
C LEU A 36 4.11 2.78 -2.93
N TYR A 37 2.86 2.52 -2.59
CA TYR A 37 2.50 1.57 -1.53
C TYR A 37 1.52 0.54 -2.05
N TRP A 38 1.63 -0.68 -1.56
CA TRP A 38 0.72 -1.79 -1.86
C TRP A 38 0.40 -2.57 -0.59
N GLU A 39 -0.82 -3.06 -0.54
CA GLU A 39 -1.28 -4.09 0.38
C GLU A 39 -2.24 -5.01 -0.37
N HIS A 40 -2.11 -6.31 -0.18
CA HIS A 40 -3.01 -7.31 -0.72
C HIS A 40 -2.91 -8.59 0.13
N GLU A 41 -4.01 -8.94 0.81
CA GLU A 41 -4.11 -10.16 1.62
C GLU A 41 -2.95 -10.33 2.63
N GLY A 42 -2.58 -9.23 3.31
CA GLY A 42 -1.48 -9.18 4.26
C GLY A 42 -0.09 -9.04 3.63
N ASN A 43 0.04 -9.18 2.31
CA ASN A 43 1.29 -8.89 1.61
C ASN A 43 1.45 -7.38 1.48
N ARG A 44 2.65 -6.89 1.77
CA ARG A 44 2.93 -5.45 1.88
C ARG A 44 4.10 -5.06 1.00
N ALA A 45 4.04 -3.89 0.41
CA ALA A 45 5.19 -3.35 -0.31
C ALA A 45 5.23 -1.83 -0.30
N ILE A 46 6.43 -1.28 -0.35
CA ILE A 46 6.70 0.13 -0.62
C ILE A 46 7.88 0.24 -1.59
N ARG A 47 7.72 1.08 -2.62
CA ARG A 47 8.81 1.47 -3.52
C ARG A 47 9.12 2.94 -3.34
N SER A 48 10.40 3.27 -3.13
CA SER A 48 10.92 4.63 -3.02
C SER A 48 12.19 4.76 -3.86
N GLY A 49 12.06 5.36 -5.05
CA GLY A 49 13.12 5.39 -6.05
C GLY A 49 13.53 3.97 -6.48
N GLN A 50 14.83 3.67 -6.40
CA GLN A 50 15.40 2.36 -6.71
C GLN A 50 15.10 1.29 -5.65
N TRP A 51 14.74 1.69 -4.43
CA TRP A 51 14.53 0.77 -3.33
C TRP A 51 13.10 0.26 -3.27
N LYS A 52 12.98 -1.06 -3.13
CA LYS A 52 11.70 -1.74 -2.90
C LYS A 52 11.79 -2.58 -1.64
N LEU A 53 10.88 -2.35 -0.71
CA LEU A 53 10.72 -3.14 0.51
C LEU A 53 9.44 -3.94 0.40
N VAL A 54 9.51 -5.24 0.60
CA VAL A 54 8.37 -6.17 0.50
C VAL A 54 8.27 -7.04 1.73
N SER A 55 7.07 -7.48 2.03
CA SER A 55 6.81 -8.48 3.07
C SER A 55 5.70 -9.39 2.60
N LYS A 56 6.01 -10.67 2.42
CA LYS A 56 5.03 -11.71 2.14
C LYS A 56 4.46 -12.20 3.48
N HIS A 57 3.15 -12.19 3.60
CA HIS A 57 2.49 -12.68 4.81
C HIS A 57 2.67 -14.21 4.99
N PRO A 58 3.04 -14.70 6.20
CA PRO A 58 3.29 -13.99 7.46
C PRO A 58 4.78 -13.60 7.68
N GLY A 59 5.58 -13.44 6.64
CA GLY A 59 7.02 -13.22 6.69
C GLY A 59 7.44 -11.81 7.12
N GLY A 60 8.76 -11.63 7.26
CA GLY A 60 9.42 -10.37 7.55
C GLY A 60 9.55 -9.45 6.34
N TRP A 61 10.28 -8.35 6.52
CA TRP A 61 10.61 -7.42 5.46
C TRP A 61 11.88 -7.86 4.71
N GLU A 62 11.84 -7.79 3.38
CA GLU A 62 12.94 -8.01 2.46
C GLU A 62 13.17 -6.72 1.66
N LEU A 63 14.43 -6.34 1.45
CA LEU A 63 14.82 -5.10 0.78
C LEU A 63 15.57 -5.39 -0.51
N TYR A 64 15.18 -4.73 -1.59
CA TYR A 64 15.77 -4.90 -2.92
C TYR A 64 16.14 -3.56 -3.55
N ASP A 65 17.28 -3.55 -4.26
CA ASP A 65 17.64 -2.49 -5.21
C ASP A 65 17.17 -2.92 -6.61
N ILE A 66 16.02 -2.42 -7.04
CA ILE A 66 15.37 -2.84 -8.28
C ILE A 66 16.02 -2.26 -9.56
N GLU A 67 16.99 -1.36 -9.45
CA GLU A 67 17.79 -0.92 -10.59
C GLU A 67 18.92 -1.92 -10.85
N ALA A 68 19.56 -2.42 -9.80
CA ALA A 68 20.62 -3.42 -9.89
C ALA A 68 20.07 -4.86 -9.98
N ASP A 69 18.94 -5.13 -9.32
CA ASP A 69 18.32 -6.46 -9.21
C ASP A 69 16.82 -6.40 -9.50
N ARG A 70 16.46 -6.39 -10.77
CA ARG A 70 15.05 -6.29 -11.23
C ARG A 70 14.21 -7.52 -10.91
N THR A 71 14.84 -8.64 -10.61
CA THR A 71 14.19 -9.92 -10.35
C THR A 71 14.12 -10.27 -8.86
N GLU A 72 14.59 -9.35 -8.00
CA GLU A 72 14.49 -9.48 -6.54
C GLU A 72 15.12 -10.79 -6.03
N GLN A 73 16.37 -11.08 -6.47
CA GLN A 73 17.10 -12.29 -6.11
C GLN A 73 17.96 -12.12 -4.86
N HIS A 74 18.34 -10.87 -4.52
CA HIS A 74 19.31 -10.57 -3.49
C HIS A 74 18.69 -9.68 -2.42
N ASP A 75 18.26 -10.27 -1.31
CA ASP A 75 17.75 -9.52 -0.17
C ASP A 75 18.87 -8.76 0.54
N LEU A 76 18.77 -7.45 0.57
CA LEU A 76 19.70 -6.51 1.20
C LEU A 76 19.24 -6.04 2.59
N SER A 77 18.20 -6.62 3.15
CA SER A 77 17.60 -6.18 4.42
C SER A 77 18.60 -6.20 5.60
N THR A 78 19.47 -7.20 5.63
CA THR A 78 20.51 -7.32 6.66
C THR A 78 21.64 -6.32 6.49
N GLN A 79 21.91 -5.87 5.25
CA GLN A 79 22.96 -4.90 4.94
C GLN A 79 22.51 -3.45 5.18
N HIS A 80 21.20 -3.19 5.10
CA HIS A 80 20.63 -1.85 5.24
C HIS A 80 19.47 -1.79 6.26
N PRO A 81 19.68 -2.20 7.53
CA PRO A 81 18.62 -2.29 8.54
C PRO A 81 17.92 -0.93 8.81
N ASP A 82 18.66 0.18 8.77
CA ASP A 82 18.10 1.50 8.98
C ASP A 82 17.14 1.89 7.85
N ARG A 83 17.46 1.51 6.61
CA ARG A 83 16.59 1.73 5.45
C ARG A 83 15.31 0.91 5.57
N VAL A 84 15.43 -0.36 5.93
CA VAL A 84 14.28 -1.24 6.20
C VAL A 84 13.37 -0.60 7.24
N LYS A 85 13.91 -0.18 8.37
CA LYS A 85 13.16 0.46 9.46
C LYS A 85 12.45 1.73 9.00
N LYS A 86 13.15 2.60 8.26
CA LYS A 86 12.57 3.85 7.72
C LYS A 86 11.44 3.57 6.74
N MET A 87 11.63 2.66 5.79
CA MET A 87 10.62 2.35 4.78
C MET A 87 9.42 1.61 5.37
N ALA A 88 9.64 0.70 6.32
CA ALA A 88 8.57 0.05 7.07
C ALA A 88 7.71 1.07 7.82
N ALA A 89 8.33 2.03 8.52
CA ALA A 89 7.60 3.10 9.21
C ALA A 89 6.78 3.99 8.23
N GLN A 90 7.31 4.24 7.04
CA GLN A 90 6.57 4.97 5.99
C GLN A 90 5.35 4.17 5.51
N TRP A 91 5.51 2.85 5.32
CA TRP A 91 4.40 1.98 4.95
C TRP A 91 3.32 1.94 6.02
N GLU A 92 3.68 1.78 7.31
CA GLU A 92 2.75 1.79 8.44
C GLU A 92 1.97 3.11 8.54
N ALA A 93 2.64 4.24 8.35
CA ALA A 93 1.99 5.54 8.35
C ALA A 93 0.97 5.68 7.20
N TRP A 94 1.31 5.18 6.02
CA TRP A 94 0.39 5.13 4.89
C TRP A 94 -0.79 4.17 5.16
N ALA A 95 -0.52 2.96 5.64
CA ALA A 95 -1.52 1.94 5.92
C ALA A 95 -2.58 2.46 6.92
N LYS A 96 -2.13 3.14 7.98
CA LYS A 96 -3.03 3.78 8.95
C LYS A 96 -3.91 4.85 8.30
N ARG A 97 -3.34 5.70 7.43
CA ARG A 97 -4.09 6.76 6.74
C ARG A 97 -5.05 6.18 5.70
N ALA A 98 -4.65 5.13 4.99
CA ALA A 98 -5.45 4.47 3.97
C ALA A 98 -6.52 3.53 4.55
N GLY A 99 -6.51 3.27 5.86
CA GLY A 99 -7.47 2.38 6.50
C GLY A 99 -7.22 0.90 6.19
N VAL A 100 -5.95 0.52 6.01
CA VAL A 100 -5.57 -0.89 5.80
C VAL A 100 -5.89 -1.70 7.05
N GLU A 101 -6.68 -2.73 6.91
CA GLU A 101 -7.04 -3.65 7.99
C GLU A 101 -6.03 -4.80 8.10
N PRO A 102 -5.76 -5.30 9.32
CA PRO A 102 -4.91 -6.47 9.50
C PRO A 102 -5.48 -7.71 8.81
N TRP A 103 -4.61 -8.48 8.14
CA TRP A 103 -4.99 -9.74 7.53
C TRP A 103 -4.75 -10.93 8.49
N PRO A 104 -5.63 -11.96 8.55
CA PRO A 104 -6.92 -12.02 7.84
C PRO A 104 -7.94 -11.03 8.41
N VAL A 105 -8.64 -10.35 7.52
CA VAL A 105 -9.76 -9.49 7.90
C VAL A 105 -10.74 -10.35 8.68
N ASN A 106 -11.04 -10.00 9.92
CA ASN A 106 -11.80 -10.80 10.87
C ASN A 106 -12.97 -11.56 10.23
N ALA A 107 -12.76 -12.83 9.91
CA ALA A 107 -13.81 -13.74 9.45
C ALA A 107 -14.93 -13.97 10.50
N GLY A 108 -14.76 -13.40 11.71
CA GLY A 108 -15.72 -13.49 12.81
C GLY A 108 -16.89 -12.51 12.76
N ALA A 109 -16.81 -11.43 11.99
CA ALA A 109 -17.89 -10.42 11.93
C ALA A 109 -18.95 -10.73 10.86
N ALA A 110 -18.58 -11.39 9.77
CA ALA A 110 -19.53 -11.77 8.70
C ALA A 110 -20.43 -12.97 9.06
N GLY A 111 -20.06 -13.75 10.08
CA GLY A 111 -20.80 -14.97 10.48
C GLY A 111 -22.01 -14.75 11.37
N LYS A 112 -22.25 -13.55 11.90
CA LYS A 112 -23.36 -13.30 12.83
C LYS A 112 -24.61 -12.67 12.22
N ALA A 113 -24.56 -12.21 10.98
CA ALA A 113 -25.74 -11.61 10.32
C ALA A 113 -26.66 -12.62 9.62
N GLY A 114 -26.24 -13.86 9.42
CA GLY A 114 -26.97 -14.88 8.61
C GLY A 114 -27.82 -15.89 9.39
N LYS A 115 -27.90 -15.84 10.71
CA LYS A 115 -28.57 -16.90 11.51
C LYS A 115 -29.75 -16.46 12.35
N LYS A 116 -30.52 -15.47 11.87
CA LYS A 116 -31.77 -15.04 12.56
C LYS A 116 -32.95 -14.88 11.60
N ALA A 117 -33.17 -15.85 10.72
CA ALA A 117 -34.44 -15.97 10.00
C ALA A 117 -34.71 -17.43 9.69
N GLY A 118 -35.35 -18.13 10.59
CA GLY A 118 -35.75 -19.52 10.31
C GLY A 118 -36.21 -20.29 11.51
N LYS A 119 -37.12 -19.72 12.32
CA LYS A 119 -37.96 -20.54 13.20
C LYS A 119 -39.26 -19.84 13.52
N LYS A 120 -40.23 -19.96 12.63
CA LYS A 120 -41.65 -19.80 12.98
C LYS A 120 -42.51 -20.67 12.09
N LYS A 121 -43.16 -21.57 12.78
CA LYS A 121 -44.47 -22.19 12.70
C LYS A 121 -44.60 -23.55 12.07
N GLY A 122 -45.04 -24.44 12.88
CA GLY A 122 -45.89 -25.59 12.64
C GLY A 122 -46.42 -26.05 14.00
N GLY A 123 -47.65 -25.77 14.25
CA GLY A 123 -48.46 -26.30 15.30
C GLY A 123 -49.87 -26.27 14.84
#